data_0470aa53098958717254e67c7d103e0c
#
_entry.id   0470aa53098958717254e67c7d103e0c
#
_cell.length_a   1.000
_cell.length_b   1.000
_cell.length_c   1.000
_cell.angle_alpha   90.00
_cell.angle_beta   90.00
_cell.angle_gamma   90.00
#
_symmetry.space_group_name_H-M   'P 1'
#
loop_
_entity.id
_entity.type
_entity.pdbx_description
1 polymer ?
#
loop_
_entity_poly.entity_id
_entity_poly.type
_entity_poly.pdbx_seq_one_letter_code
_entity_poly.pdbx_strand_id
1 'polypeptide(L)'
;MNASHTSLYTNDLTSDVLSQLDSSPFTEQQLSNFNEQALQLVKDQRAYCSAHPPIAIYRVATEGSQTRNGGTIRKTASEFEFRLADGSQVRGAHKGDYVEYADGTQALIMTGSGEGNSDFALVGSHLSNGDQIVNTLQDSLLFIERHGVPLAEDFLPTIE
;
A
#
# COMPACT_ATOMS: atom_id res chain seq x y z
N MET A 1 9.20 -28.81 10.62
CA MET A 1 8.46 -27.81 10.92
C MET A 1 8.39 -26.84 9.92
N ASN A 2 7.36 -26.48 9.58
CA ASN A 2 7.25 -25.56 8.71
C ASN A 2 6.75 -24.42 9.19
N ALA A 3 7.49 -23.49 9.35
CA ALA A 3 7.00 -22.23 9.63
C ALA A 3 6.22 -21.76 8.49
N SER A 4 4.99 -21.48 8.72
CA SER A 4 4.26 -20.75 7.76
C SER A 4 4.92 -19.38 7.70
N HIS A 5 5.61 -19.12 6.63
CA HIS A 5 6.19 -17.83 6.42
C HIS A 5 5.11 -16.89 5.94
N THR A 6 4.74 -15.96 6.78
CA THR A 6 3.94 -14.83 6.33
C THR A 6 4.88 -13.92 5.55
N SER A 7 4.60 -13.73 4.28
CA SER A 7 5.39 -12.81 3.45
C SER A 7 5.23 -11.38 3.94
N LEU A 8 6.32 -10.64 3.95
CA LEU A 8 6.31 -9.21 4.27
C LEU A 8 6.66 -8.42 3.01
N TYR A 9 5.92 -7.34 2.80
CA TYR A 9 6.07 -6.51 1.62
C TYR A 9 6.52 -5.11 2.03
N THR A 10 7.32 -4.49 1.19
CA THR A 10 7.85 -3.14 1.42
C THR A 10 7.44 -2.22 0.28
N ASN A 11 7.93 -0.99 0.28
CA ASN A 11 7.69 -0.05 -0.81
C ASN A 11 8.75 -0.11 -1.90
N ASP A 12 9.58 -1.17 -1.92
CA ASP A 12 10.61 -1.32 -2.95
C ASP A 12 9.97 -1.51 -4.32
N LEU A 13 10.34 -0.67 -5.27
CA LEU A 13 9.81 -0.71 -6.62
C LEU A 13 10.71 -1.58 -7.48
N THR A 14 10.52 -2.90 -7.36
CA THR A 14 11.32 -3.88 -8.10
C THR A 14 10.83 -4.00 -9.55
N SER A 15 11.63 -4.62 -10.42
CA SER A 15 11.22 -4.86 -11.81
C SER A 15 9.97 -5.74 -11.90
N ASP A 16 9.82 -6.70 -10.98
CA ASP A 16 8.63 -7.55 -10.94
C ASP A 16 7.39 -6.74 -10.58
N VAL A 17 7.48 -5.85 -9.60
CA VAL A 17 6.37 -4.98 -9.22
C VAL A 17 6.02 -4.04 -10.37
N LEU A 18 7.03 -3.43 -11.00
CA LEU A 18 6.82 -2.53 -12.14
C LEU A 18 6.06 -3.24 -13.27
N SER A 19 6.42 -4.47 -13.58
CA SER A 19 5.77 -5.21 -14.65
C SER A 19 4.31 -5.53 -14.34
N GLN A 20 3.95 -5.62 -13.06
CA GLN A 20 2.58 -5.90 -12.64
C GLN A 20 1.71 -4.65 -12.58
N LEU A 21 2.27 -3.50 -12.23
CA LEU A 21 1.49 -2.28 -12.01
C LEU A 21 0.74 -1.80 -13.24
N ASP A 22 1.37 -1.88 -14.39
CA ASP A 22 0.79 -1.37 -15.63
C ASP A 22 0.42 -2.49 -16.60
N SER A 23 0.34 -3.74 -16.13
CA SER A 23 -0.11 -4.83 -16.95
C SER A 23 -1.60 -4.66 -17.27
N SER A 24 -1.97 -5.04 -18.50
CA SER A 24 -3.37 -4.95 -18.89
C SER A 24 -4.20 -5.98 -18.09
N PRO A 25 -5.33 -5.58 -17.52
CA PRO A 25 -6.21 -6.53 -16.85
C PRO A 25 -6.99 -7.39 -17.84
N PHE A 26 -6.84 -7.13 -19.15
CA PHE A 26 -7.62 -7.80 -20.18
C PHE A 26 -6.73 -8.66 -21.06
N THR A 27 -7.22 -9.86 -21.41
CA THR A 27 -6.57 -10.71 -22.41
C THR A 27 -6.85 -10.16 -23.80
N GLU A 28 -6.08 -10.58 -24.81
CA GLU A 28 -6.33 -10.20 -26.19
C GLU A 28 -7.71 -10.66 -26.66
N GLN A 29 -8.15 -11.83 -26.19
CA GLN A 29 -9.48 -12.35 -26.52
C GLN A 29 -10.57 -11.46 -25.96
N GLN A 30 -10.42 -10.98 -24.73
CA GLN A 30 -11.37 -10.04 -24.13
C GLN A 30 -11.39 -8.72 -24.90
N LEU A 31 -10.22 -8.21 -25.27
CA LEU A 31 -10.13 -6.96 -26.04
C LEU A 31 -10.79 -7.09 -27.39
N SER A 32 -10.72 -8.25 -28.05
CA SER A 32 -11.34 -8.46 -29.34
C SER A 32 -12.87 -8.37 -29.31
N ASN A 33 -13.45 -8.54 -28.11
CA ASN A 33 -14.90 -8.45 -27.92
C ASN A 33 -15.36 -7.04 -27.48
N PHE A 34 -14.42 -6.10 -27.29
CA PHE A 34 -14.77 -4.76 -26.84
C PHE A 34 -15.24 -3.92 -28.03
N ASN A 35 -16.19 -3.03 -27.77
CA ASN A 35 -16.59 -2.04 -28.75
C ASN A 35 -15.52 -0.93 -28.88
N GLU A 36 -15.70 -0.05 -29.85
CA GLU A 36 -14.74 1.02 -30.11
C GLU A 36 -14.51 1.93 -28.90
N GLN A 37 -15.57 2.25 -28.16
CA GLN A 37 -15.46 3.11 -26.97
C GLN A 37 -14.63 2.45 -25.89
N ALA A 38 -14.85 1.17 -25.63
CA ALA A 38 -14.09 0.43 -24.63
C ALA A 38 -12.63 0.29 -25.03
N LEU A 39 -12.35 0.01 -26.31
CA LEU A 39 -10.99 -0.06 -26.83
C LEU A 39 -10.28 1.29 -26.71
N GLN A 40 -10.98 2.38 -26.96
CA GLN A 40 -10.39 3.72 -26.83
C GLN A 40 -10.01 4.03 -25.39
N LEU A 41 -10.85 3.63 -24.42
CA LEU A 41 -10.53 3.78 -23.00
C LEU A 41 -9.26 3.01 -22.62
N VAL A 42 -9.09 1.78 -23.14
CA VAL A 42 -7.89 0.99 -22.88
C VAL A 42 -6.65 1.68 -23.48
N LYS A 43 -6.77 2.20 -24.72
CA LYS A 43 -5.66 2.92 -25.36
C LYS A 43 -5.29 4.18 -24.61
N ASP A 44 -6.30 4.94 -24.15
CA ASP A 44 -6.07 6.17 -23.40
C ASP A 44 -5.38 5.85 -22.07
N GLN A 45 -5.77 4.80 -21.39
CA GLN A 45 -5.16 4.38 -20.14
C GLN A 45 -3.70 3.96 -20.36
N ARG A 46 -3.42 3.20 -21.41
CA ARG A 46 -2.05 2.81 -21.76
C ARG A 46 -1.18 4.02 -22.08
N ALA A 47 -1.73 4.98 -22.81
CA ALA A 47 -1.00 6.21 -23.12
C ALA A 47 -0.70 7.02 -21.86
N TYR A 48 -1.66 7.11 -20.95
CA TYR A 48 -1.48 7.79 -19.66
C TYR A 48 -0.36 7.12 -18.85
N CYS A 49 -0.40 5.79 -18.73
CA CYS A 49 0.61 5.04 -17.98
C CYS A 49 2.01 5.20 -18.60
N SER A 50 2.10 5.24 -19.93
CA SER A 50 3.38 5.45 -20.62
C SER A 50 3.92 6.86 -20.42
N ALA A 51 3.04 7.86 -20.39
CA ALA A 51 3.44 9.25 -20.16
C ALA A 51 3.79 9.52 -18.69
N HIS A 52 3.22 8.73 -17.78
CA HIS A 52 3.40 8.91 -16.35
C HIS A 52 3.81 7.59 -15.69
N PRO A 53 5.06 7.13 -15.91
CA PRO A 53 5.49 5.85 -15.34
C PRO A 53 5.54 5.90 -13.81
N PRO A 54 5.36 4.75 -13.15
CA PRO A 54 5.47 4.69 -11.70
C PRO A 54 6.88 5.04 -11.23
N ILE A 55 7.00 5.86 -10.19
CA ILE A 55 8.28 6.22 -9.60
C ILE A 55 8.38 5.78 -8.14
N ALA A 56 7.27 5.49 -7.50
CA ALA A 56 7.24 4.98 -6.12
C ALA A 56 5.92 4.27 -5.85
N ILE A 57 5.92 3.36 -4.89
CA ILE A 57 4.70 2.72 -4.41
C ILE A 57 4.63 2.86 -2.89
N TYR A 58 3.40 2.85 -2.37
CA TYR A 58 3.13 2.96 -0.94
C TYR A 58 2.07 1.94 -0.58
N ARG A 59 2.48 0.87 0.10
CA ARG A 59 1.55 -0.21 0.45
C ARG A 59 0.79 0.11 1.73
N VAL A 60 -0.47 -0.25 1.79
CA VAL A 60 -1.30 -0.06 2.98
C VAL A 60 -0.83 -0.99 4.09
N ALA A 61 -0.60 -0.42 5.27
CA ALA A 61 -0.18 -1.17 6.44
C ALA A 61 -1.37 -1.90 7.06
N THR A 62 -1.10 -2.99 7.75
CA THR A 62 -2.11 -3.85 8.36
C THR A 62 -1.73 -4.23 9.77
N GLU A 63 -2.64 -4.89 10.46
CA GLU A 63 -2.27 -5.62 11.67
C GLU A 63 -1.09 -6.55 11.31
N GLY A 64 -0.07 -6.57 12.15
CA GLY A 64 1.15 -7.33 11.90
C GLY A 64 2.27 -6.55 11.21
N SER A 65 1.98 -5.37 10.66
CA SER A 65 3.03 -4.51 10.09
C SER A 65 4.01 -4.11 11.19
N GLN A 66 5.29 -4.04 10.81
CA GLN A 66 6.38 -3.76 11.76
C GLN A 66 7.02 -2.41 11.50
N THR A 67 7.69 -1.89 12.51
CA THR A 67 8.38 -0.60 12.42
C THR A 67 9.89 -0.80 12.48
N ARG A 68 10.62 0.25 12.11
CA ARG A 68 12.09 0.23 12.11
C ARG A 68 12.67 -0.13 13.48
N ASN A 69 12.04 0.35 14.56
CA ASN A 69 12.53 0.15 15.91
C ASN A 69 11.88 -1.03 16.64
N GLY A 70 11.26 -1.94 15.90
CA GLY A 70 10.76 -3.20 16.48
C GLY A 70 9.34 -3.17 17.00
N GLY A 71 8.56 -2.14 16.64
CA GLY A 71 7.15 -2.10 16.98
C GLY A 71 6.31 -2.92 16.01
N THR A 72 5.08 -3.25 16.41
CA THR A 72 4.14 -4.01 15.59
C THR A 72 2.74 -3.45 15.77
N ILE A 73 1.99 -3.32 14.68
CA ILE A 73 0.57 -2.98 14.74
C ILE A 73 -0.17 -4.23 15.22
N ARG A 74 -0.75 -4.17 16.42
CA ARG A 74 -1.38 -5.34 17.03
C ARG A 74 -2.85 -5.46 16.69
N LYS A 75 -3.59 -4.38 16.78
CA LYS A 75 -5.03 -4.39 16.56
C LYS A 75 -5.46 -3.05 16.00
N THR A 76 -6.35 -3.08 15.03
CA THR A 76 -6.93 -1.87 14.48
C THR A 76 -8.44 -1.91 14.61
N ALA A 77 -9.07 -0.73 14.51
CA ALA A 77 -10.52 -0.62 14.55
C ALA A 77 -11.17 -0.65 13.17
N SER A 78 -10.37 -0.83 12.12
CA SER A 78 -10.87 -0.78 10.75
C SER A 78 -11.79 -1.96 10.42
N GLU A 79 -12.80 -1.71 9.62
CA GLU A 79 -13.62 -2.77 9.06
C GLU A 79 -13.01 -3.32 7.76
N PHE A 80 -11.95 -2.69 7.26
CA PHE A 80 -11.33 -3.09 6.00
C PHE A 80 -10.38 -4.26 6.24
N GLU A 81 -10.69 -5.40 5.65
CA GLU A 81 -9.91 -6.62 5.86
C GLU A 81 -9.20 -7.07 4.60
N PHE A 82 -8.03 -7.67 4.78
CA PHE A 82 -7.27 -8.29 3.70
C PHE A 82 -7.16 -9.78 3.96
N ARG A 83 -7.39 -10.60 2.93
CA ARG A 83 -7.11 -12.03 3.00
C ARG A 83 -5.67 -12.25 2.52
N LEU A 84 -4.88 -12.91 3.34
CA LEU A 84 -3.47 -13.20 3.02
C LEU A 84 -3.35 -14.51 2.25
N ALA A 85 -2.17 -14.75 1.69
CA ALA A 85 -1.91 -15.94 0.88
C ALA A 85 -2.12 -17.26 1.66
N ASP A 86 -1.89 -17.23 2.98
CA ASP A 86 -2.10 -18.40 3.83
C ASP A 86 -3.56 -18.60 4.26
N GLY A 87 -4.47 -17.77 3.79
CA GLY A 87 -5.89 -17.82 4.12
C GLY A 87 -6.30 -17.05 5.36
N SER A 88 -5.34 -16.53 6.13
CA SER A 88 -5.66 -15.70 7.29
C SER A 88 -6.14 -14.31 6.86
N GLN A 89 -6.79 -13.60 7.77
CA GLN A 89 -7.28 -12.25 7.50
C GLN A 89 -6.68 -11.28 8.50
N VAL A 90 -6.32 -10.11 8.02
CA VAL A 90 -5.81 -9.01 8.85
C VAL A 90 -6.57 -7.74 8.48
N ARG A 91 -6.70 -6.83 9.42
CA ARG A 91 -7.38 -5.57 9.18
C ARG A 91 -6.39 -4.51 8.76
N GLY A 92 -6.84 -3.62 7.89
CA GLY A 92 -6.05 -2.46 7.47
C GLY A 92 -5.85 -1.50 8.63
N ALA A 93 -4.74 -0.78 8.64
CA ALA A 93 -4.46 0.23 9.64
C ALA A 93 -4.73 1.62 9.09
N HIS A 94 -5.05 2.54 9.98
CA HIS A 94 -5.32 3.93 9.63
C HIS A 94 -4.47 4.87 10.49
N LYS A 95 -4.30 6.07 10.00
CA LYS A 95 -3.75 7.15 10.81
C LYS A 95 -4.54 7.21 12.12
N GLY A 96 -3.86 7.29 13.24
CA GLY A 96 -4.49 7.29 14.56
C GLY A 96 -4.50 5.93 15.25
N ASP A 97 -4.20 4.86 14.55
CA ASP A 97 -4.01 3.56 15.18
C ASP A 97 -2.65 3.50 15.91
N TYR A 98 -2.46 2.49 16.73
CA TYR A 98 -1.27 2.37 17.57
C TYR A 98 -0.35 1.24 17.16
N VAL A 99 0.93 1.46 17.40
CA VAL A 99 1.96 0.44 17.31
C VAL A 99 2.40 0.11 18.75
N GLU A 100 2.60 -1.17 19.03
CA GLU A 100 3.08 -1.61 20.35
C GLU A 100 4.50 -2.14 20.25
N TYR A 101 5.27 -1.88 21.30
CA TYR A 101 6.66 -2.34 21.41
C TYR A 101 6.78 -3.42 22.48
N ALA A 102 7.89 -4.18 22.44
CA ALA A 102 8.11 -5.29 23.37
C ALA A 102 8.11 -4.86 24.84
N ASP A 103 8.47 -3.61 25.12
CA ASP A 103 8.50 -3.08 26.48
C ASP A 103 7.12 -2.58 26.97
N GLY A 104 6.08 -2.77 26.16
CA GLY A 104 4.72 -2.35 26.50
C GLY A 104 4.38 -0.91 26.12
N THR A 105 5.33 -0.13 25.61
CA THR A 105 5.04 1.22 25.16
C THR A 105 4.31 1.20 23.83
N GLN A 106 3.63 2.30 23.51
CA GLN A 106 2.87 2.45 22.28
C GLN A 106 3.22 3.77 21.61
N ALA A 107 3.05 3.79 20.30
CA ALA A 107 3.20 5.02 19.51
C ALA A 107 2.01 5.16 18.58
N LEU A 108 1.63 6.40 18.30
CA LEU A 108 0.49 6.71 17.46
C LEU A 108 0.95 6.88 16.02
N ILE A 109 0.21 6.33 15.07
CA ILE A 109 0.48 6.52 13.65
C ILE A 109 0.02 7.94 13.27
N MET A 110 0.96 8.78 12.85
CA MET A 110 0.72 10.21 12.66
C MET A 110 0.48 10.62 11.22
N THR A 111 0.94 9.83 10.24
CA THR A 111 0.80 10.17 8.83
C THR A 111 0.23 8.99 8.05
N GLY A 112 -0.39 9.27 6.93
CA GLY A 112 -1.00 8.23 6.10
C GLY A 112 -1.28 8.72 4.70
N SER A 113 -2.22 8.07 4.03
CA SER A 113 -2.53 8.33 2.62
C SER A 113 -3.28 9.64 2.38
N GLY A 114 -3.70 10.32 3.43
CA GLY A 114 -4.44 11.56 3.32
C GLY A 114 -5.95 11.37 3.39
N GLU A 115 -6.66 12.43 3.73
CA GLU A 115 -8.10 12.40 3.94
C GLU A 115 -8.86 11.90 2.71
N GLY A 116 -8.47 12.35 1.54
CA GLY A 116 -9.09 11.93 0.28
C GLY A 116 -8.87 10.47 -0.07
N ASN A 117 -7.94 9.81 0.61
CA ASN A 117 -7.60 8.40 0.39
C ASN A 117 -7.88 7.57 1.64
N SER A 118 -8.87 7.97 2.43
CA SER A 118 -9.33 7.25 3.62
C SER A 118 -8.31 7.16 4.77
N ASP A 119 -7.30 8.01 4.77
CA ASP A 119 -6.27 8.08 5.83
C ASP A 119 -5.69 6.72 6.22
N PHE A 120 -5.43 5.86 5.25
CA PHE A 120 -4.78 4.58 5.52
C PHE A 120 -3.37 4.80 6.05
N ALA A 121 -2.98 4.02 7.05
CA ALA A 121 -1.58 3.92 7.43
C ALA A 121 -0.84 3.18 6.32
N LEU A 122 0.37 3.62 6.01
CA LEU A 122 1.15 3.08 4.90
C LEU A 122 2.50 2.61 5.40
N VAL A 123 3.13 1.72 4.64
CA VAL A 123 4.57 1.52 4.77
C VAL A 123 5.19 2.88 4.47
N GLY A 124 5.94 3.43 5.39
CA GLY A 124 6.47 4.80 5.32
C GLY A 124 5.80 5.78 6.26
N SER A 125 4.65 5.42 6.87
CA SER A 125 4.00 6.29 7.85
C SER A 125 4.89 6.54 9.07
N HIS A 126 4.88 7.77 9.55
CA HIS A 126 5.67 8.18 10.72
C HIS A 126 4.83 8.05 11.98
N LEU A 127 5.50 7.72 13.08
CA LEU A 127 4.87 7.54 14.38
C LEU A 127 5.21 8.71 15.32
N SER A 128 4.43 8.84 16.36
CA SER A 128 4.57 9.94 17.33
C SER A 128 5.92 9.95 18.06
N ASN A 129 6.63 8.83 18.08
CA ASN A 129 7.95 8.70 18.71
C ASN A 129 9.11 8.81 17.72
N GLY A 130 8.84 9.18 16.45
CA GLY A 130 9.86 9.29 15.41
C GLY A 130 10.16 8.00 14.66
N ASP A 131 9.54 6.90 15.03
CA ASP A 131 9.68 5.62 14.33
C ASP A 131 8.88 5.63 13.01
N GLN A 132 9.00 4.58 12.23
CA GLN A 132 8.39 4.52 10.89
C GLN A 132 8.00 3.08 10.56
N ILE A 133 6.84 2.89 9.95
CA ILE A 133 6.38 1.58 9.49
C ILE A 133 7.23 1.17 8.28
N VAL A 134 7.76 -0.05 8.29
CA VAL A 134 8.69 -0.50 7.24
C VAL A 134 8.19 -1.68 6.40
N ASN A 135 7.12 -2.35 6.82
CA ASN A 135 6.58 -3.46 6.03
C ASN A 135 5.09 -3.65 6.27
N THR A 136 4.48 -4.53 5.49
CA THR A 136 3.07 -4.92 5.63
C THR A 136 2.89 -6.37 5.21
N LEU A 137 1.77 -6.96 5.62
CA LEU A 137 1.46 -8.35 5.34
C LEU A 137 0.67 -8.57 4.05
N GLN A 138 0.18 -7.50 3.43
CA GLN A 138 -0.63 -7.60 2.21
C GLN A 138 0.07 -6.95 1.01
N ASP A 139 -0.21 -7.44 -0.19
CA ASP A 139 0.35 -6.89 -1.41
C ASP A 139 -0.72 -6.45 -2.43
N SER A 140 -1.99 -6.44 -2.01
CA SER A 140 -3.09 -6.19 -2.95
C SER A 140 -3.49 -4.72 -3.04
N LEU A 141 -3.27 -3.92 -2.01
CA LEU A 141 -3.64 -2.51 -2.02
C LEU A 141 -2.42 -1.63 -1.81
N LEU A 142 -2.15 -0.79 -2.79
CA LEU A 142 -1.06 0.16 -2.71
C LEU A 142 -1.43 1.43 -3.48
N PHE A 143 -0.74 2.51 -3.16
CA PHE A 143 -0.85 3.75 -3.91
C PHE A 143 0.38 3.89 -4.80
N ILE A 144 0.20 4.40 -5.99
CA ILE A 144 1.30 4.57 -6.95
C ILE A 144 1.55 6.05 -7.13
N GLU A 145 2.80 6.45 -6.94
CA GLU A 145 3.23 7.80 -7.32
C GLU A 145 3.78 7.73 -8.74
N ARG A 146 3.26 8.59 -9.62
CA ARG A 146 3.66 8.58 -11.03
C ARG A 146 4.39 9.85 -11.39
N HIS A 147 5.33 9.72 -12.31
CA HIS A 147 6.11 10.86 -12.82
C HIS A 147 5.16 11.94 -13.35
N GLY A 148 5.35 13.16 -12.90
CA GLY A 148 4.55 14.30 -13.34
C GLY A 148 3.16 14.41 -12.70
N VAL A 149 2.78 13.50 -11.83
CA VAL A 149 1.50 13.53 -11.13
C VAL A 149 1.77 13.67 -9.63
N PRO A 150 1.55 14.86 -9.06
CA PRO A 150 1.86 15.06 -7.65
C PRO A 150 0.89 14.33 -6.74
N LEU A 151 1.38 13.88 -5.60
CA LEU A 151 0.54 13.34 -4.54
C LEU A 151 -0.17 14.48 -3.80
N ALA A 152 -1.24 14.16 -3.09
CA ALA A 152 -1.93 15.13 -2.25
C ALA A 152 -0.98 15.67 -1.17
N GLU A 153 -1.20 16.90 -0.74
CA GLU A 153 -0.32 17.54 0.26
C GLU A 153 -0.28 16.79 1.58
N ASP A 154 -1.38 16.12 1.94
CA ASP A 154 -1.48 15.34 3.18
C ASP A 154 -1.11 13.87 3.00
N PHE A 155 -0.57 13.48 1.85
CA PHE A 155 -0.08 12.12 1.61
C PHE A 155 1.33 12.02 2.18
N LEU A 156 1.50 11.26 3.26
CA LEU A 156 2.77 11.10 4.00
C LEU A 156 3.51 12.42 4.20
N PRO A 157 2.87 13.43 4.80
CA PRO A 157 3.55 14.70 4.98
C PRO A 157 4.74 14.57 5.92
N THR A 158 5.74 15.43 5.72
CA THR A 158 6.92 15.44 6.57
C THR A 158 6.52 15.96 7.96
N ILE A 159 6.96 15.24 9.00
CA ILE A 159 6.74 15.68 10.36
C ILE A 159 8.01 16.38 10.83
N GLU A 160 7.86 17.58 11.32
CA GLU A 160 8.97 18.30 11.91
C GLU A 160 8.90 18.25 13.45
#